data_2a57f5b3d261b586c7c5b32b584a6c1e
#
_entry.id   2a57f5b3d261b586c7c5b32b584a6c1e
#
_cell.length_a   1.000
_cell.length_b   1.000
_cell.length_c   1.000
_cell.angle_alpha   90.00
_cell.angle_beta   90.00
_cell.angle_gamma   90.00
#
_symmetry.space_group_name_H-M   'P 1'
#
loop_
_entity.id
_entity.type
_entity.pdbx_description
1 polymer ?
#
loop_
_entity_poly.entity_id
_entity_poly.type
_entity_poly.pdbx_seq_one_letter_code
_entity_poly.pdbx_strand_id
1 'polypeptide(L)'
;MLKFFYFSKFLMNSRNYKYALLLVAAVSITGAGAMSQAFAQSVDDGMDGYVAGTSGIYTGNPNECWYDDGEGGMLPCLIDTGDTAWMLTATSLVLFMSPGVGFFYGGLARSKNIVNVLGMTLIVMGLMSVQWVLWGYSLAFGGIDNDANMFMGNLDYVGFNMVSAWAPLGEVGPCSDTWSAAYQMNEMKDGDYCSQGWPGTVPHQLFAMFQATFAIITPVLIIGGLIDRIKFSALMVFVLLWGTFVYDPIAHWVWGGGYIGGGAIDIDPDLSPSYALDFAGGTVVHISSGFSALAGAMILGRRLGYGKVPMEPHNIPMVVLGAGILWFGWFGFNAGSEVMVDGITVSAWTVTNTATGMAAITWVLMSWAHTGKPSIVGAASGAVAGLVAITPASGWVGPMASIIIGIAAGTVCYACVAFKNARKWDDALDVWGVHGMGGLTGAILTGTLASPHIWDTGDGIGAWTGTAEGMEQQAISIIGAAISVGYAFGVTIVILKVMDAVWPGGIRVTPKEEEIGLDLAQHGERAYVNE
;
A
#
# COMPACT_ATOMS: atom_id res chain seq x y z
N MET A 1 15.06 -33.98 -6.76
CA MET A 1 15.31 -34.78 -5.56
C MET A 1 16.44 -34.25 -4.67
N LEU A 2 17.55 -33.72 -5.19
CA LEU A 2 18.65 -33.18 -4.33
C LEU A 2 18.28 -31.94 -3.51
N LYS A 3 17.39 -31.05 -3.99
CA LYS A 3 16.98 -29.82 -3.26
C LYS A 3 16.09 -30.08 -2.04
N PHE A 4 15.37 -31.21 -2.00
CA PHE A 4 14.58 -31.61 -0.82
C PHE A 4 15.45 -32.05 0.35
N PHE A 5 16.64 -32.58 0.10
CA PHE A 5 17.60 -32.97 1.14
C PHE A 5 18.27 -31.77 1.82
N TYR A 6 18.41 -30.64 1.14
CA TYR A 6 18.95 -29.42 1.75
C TYR A 6 17.93 -28.74 2.68
N PHE A 7 16.64 -28.79 2.34
CA PHE A 7 15.57 -28.25 3.18
C PHE A 7 15.42 -29.05 4.50
N SER A 8 15.58 -30.36 4.46
CA SER A 8 15.56 -31.20 5.67
C SER A 8 16.77 -30.94 6.58
N LYS A 9 17.97 -30.66 6.04
CA LYS A 9 19.16 -30.27 6.80
C LYS A 9 19.07 -28.87 7.39
N PHE A 10 18.37 -27.94 6.74
CA PHE A 10 18.09 -26.60 7.26
C PHE A 10 17.19 -26.68 8.50
N LEU A 11 16.14 -27.49 8.47
CA LEU A 11 15.25 -27.70 9.62
C LEU A 11 15.91 -28.49 10.77
N MET A 12 16.94 -29.28 10.50
CA MET A 12 17.62 -30.10 11.51
C MET A 12 18.75 -29.36 12.25
N ASN A 13 19.11 -28.14 11.85
CA ASN A 13 20.08 -27.35 12.60
C ASN A 13 19.39 -26.64 13.77
N SER A 14 19.76 -26.99 15.01
CA SER A 14 19.09 -26.57 16.26
C SER A 14 18.89 -25.06 16.45
N ARG A 15 19.64 -24.24 15.72
CA ARG A 15 19.44 -22.78 15.68
C ARG A 15 18.28 -22.35 14.78
N ASN A 16 18.06 -23.02 13.65
CA ASN A 16 17.03 -22.64 12.67
C ASN A 16 15.64 -23.15 13.03
N TYR A 17 15.56 -24.26 13.78
CA TYR A 17 14.31 -24.81 14.30
C TYR A 17 13.55 -23.84 15.21
N LYS A 18 14.26 -23.01 15.98
CA LYS A 18 13.63 -21.99 16.84
C LYS A 18 12.96 -20.87 16.03
N TYR A 19 13.48 -20.52 14.86
CA TYR A 19 12.88 -19.49 14.00
C TYR A 19 11.67 -20.02 13.23
N ALA A 20 11.74 -21.26 12.76
CA ALA A 20 10.60 -21.95 12.17
C ALA A 20 9.46 -22.10 13.20
N LEU A 21 9.79 -22.42 14.45
CA LEU A 21 8.81 -22.47 15.55
C LEU A 21 8.25 -21.10 15.92
N LEU A 22 9.05 -20.03 15.89
CA LEU A 22 8.57 -18.66 16.14
C LEU A 22 7.67 -18.19 15.00
N LEU A 23 8.00 -18.52 13.75
CA LEU A 23 7.15 -18.21 12.60
C LEU A 23 5.84 -19.00 12.65
N VAL A 24 5.91 -20.30 12.95
CA VAL A 24 4.74 -21.17 13.15
C VAL A 24 3.95 -20.72 14.37
N ALA A 25 4.59 -20.30 15.46
CA ALA A 25 3.91 -19.78 16.64
C ALA A 25 3.26 -18.42 16.39
N ALA A 26 3.92 -17.50 15.65
CA ALA A 26 3.32 -16.24 15.24
C ALA A 26 2.09 -16.45 14.34
N VAL A 27 2.19 -17.36 13.38
CA VAL A 27 1.06 -17.75 12.51
C VAL A 27 -0.01 -18.52 13.30
N SER A 28 0.39 -19.37 14.29
CA SER A 28 -0.54 -20.18 15.08
C SER A 28 -1.25 -19.40 16.19
N ILE A 29 -0.58 -18.42 16.80
CA ILE A 29 -1.18 -17.60 17.88
C ILE A 29 -2.22 -16.63 17.31
N THR A 30 -1.98 -16.13 16.09
CA THR A 30 -2.92 -15.24 15.40
C THR A 30 -3.98 -15.98 14.58
N GLY A 31 -3.69 -17.22 14.13
CA GLY A 31 -4.57 -17.96 13.21
C GLY A 31 -5.38 -19.11 13.82
N ALA A 32 -4.95 -19.71 14.95
CA ALA A 32 -5.57 -20.94 15.44
C ALA A 32 -7.00 -20.76 15.96
N GLY A 33 -7.32 -19.62 16.56
CA GLY A 33 -8.68 -19.31 17.00
C GLY A 33 -9.63 -18.98 15.85
N ALA A 34 -9.11 -18.31 14.82
CA ALA A 34 -9.86 -17.90 13.65
C ALA A 34 -10.05 -19.04 12.63
N MET A 35 -9.03 -19.89 12.45
CA MET A 35 -9.13 -21.06 11.57
C MET A 35 -10.20 -22.07 12.01
N SER A 36 -10.42 -22.26 13.31
CA SER A 36 -11.43 -23.22 13.77
C SER A 36 -12.86 -22.77 13.44
N GLN A 37 -13.14 -21.47 13.42
CA GLN A 37 -14.44 -20.94 13.04
C GLN A 37 -14.61 -20.89 11.52
N ALA A 38 -13.60 -20.45 10.76
CA ALA A 38 -13.64 -20.41 9.31
C ALA A 38 -13.74 -21.82 8.68
N PHE A 39 -13.03 -22.81 9.21
CA PHE A 39 -13.15 -24.21 8.74
C PHE A 39 -14.48 -24.86 9.13
N ALA A 40 -15.08 -24.51 10.27
CA ALA A 40 -16.36 -25.04 10.68
C ALA A 40 -17.51 -24.50 9.85
N GLN A 41 -17.43 -23.26 9.35
CA GLN A 41 -18.45 -22.62 8.54
C GLN A 41 -18.36 -23.00 7.06
N SER A 42 -17.14 -23.23 6.51
CA SER A 42 -16.96 -23.60 5.10
C SER A 42 -17.39 -25.05 4.75
N VAL A 43 -17.66 -25.90 5.73
CA VAL A 43 -18.08 -27.30 5.51
C VAL A 43 -19.59 -27.46 5.45
N ASP A 44 -20.36 -26.49 5.95
CA ASP A 44 -21.84 -26.58 6.02
C ASP A 44 -22.54 -25.84 4.87
N ASP A 45 -21.84 -25.00 4.13
CA ASP A 45 -22.37 -24.38 2.91
C ASP A 45 -22.25 -25.37 1.75
N GLY A 46 -23.19 -26.32 1.73
CA GLY A 46 -23.39 -27.16 0.55
C GLY A 46 -23.48 -26.28 -0.70
N MET A 47 -22.97 -26.77 -1.83
CA MET A 47 -22.99 -26.12 -3.15
C MET A 47 -24.38 -25.79 -3.70
N ASP A 48 -25.30 -25.43 -2.85
CA ASP A 48 -26.64 -24.99 -3.19
C ASP A 48 -26.70 -23.46 -3.13
N GLY A 49 -26.04 -22.80 -4.07
CA GLY A 49 -26.37 -21.45 -4.55
C GLY A 49 -26.51 -20.31 -3.53
N TYR A 50 -26.12 -20.51 -2.27
CA TYR A 50 -26.32 -19.53 -1.20
C TYR A 50 -25.04 -18.71 -0.99
N VAL A 51 -25.10 -17.43 -1.21
CA VAL A 51 -24.05 -16.49 -0.80
C VAL A 51 -24.32 -16.11 0.65
N ALA A 52 -23.51 -16.61 1.59
CA ALA A 52 -23.66 -16.31 3.00
C ALA A 52 -23.56 -14.77 3.22
N GLY A 53 -24.59 -14.22 3.87
CA GLY A 53 -24.68 -12.78 4.18
C GLY A 53 -25.49 -11.93 3.21
N THR A 54 -25.82 -12.44 2.01
CA THR A 54 -26.83 -11.84 1.13
C THR A 54 -27.89 -12.89 0.84
N SER A 55 -29.16 -12.54 0.89
CA SER A 55 -30.27 -13.43 0.50
C SER A 55 -30.34 -13.69 -1.02
N GLY A 56 -29.19 -13.59 -1.71
CA GLY A 56 -29.11 -13.72 -3.16
C GLY A 56 -29.12 -15.17 -3.63
N ILE A 57 -29.98 -15.51 -4.58
CA ILE A 57 -30.03 -16.79 -5.26
C ILE A 57 -29.21 -16.70 -6.54
N TYR A 58 -28.13 -17.50 -6.63
CA TYR A 58 -27.38 -17.65 -7.86
C TYR A 58 -28.14 -18.59 -8.81
N THR A 59 -28.61 -18.08 -9.96
CA THR A 59 -29.41 -18.84 -10.93
C THR A 59 -28.58 -19.73 -11.87
N GLY A 60 -27.25 -19.78 -11.68
CA GLY A 60 -26.32 -20.53 -12.56
C GLY A 60 -25.87 -19.76 -13.80
N ASN A 61 -26.39 -18.59 -14.06
CA ASN A 61 -25.91 -17.67 -15.09
C ASN A 61 -24.98 -16.63 -14.43
N PRO A 62 -23.69 -16.57 -14.76
CA PRO A 62 -22.75 -15.61 -14.15
C PRO A 62 -23.11 -14.14 -14.40
N ASN A 63 -24.06 -13.86 -15.29
CA ASN A 63 -24.56 -12.51 -15.57
C ASN A 63 -25.88 -12.19 -14.87
N GLU A 64 -26.40 -13.10 -14.04
CA GLU A 64 -27.69 -12.97 -13.37
C GLU A 64 -27.53 -13.25 -11.87
N CYS A 65 -26.92 -12.32 -11.15
CA CYS A 65 -27.00 -12.28 -9.69
C CYS A 65 -28.29 -11.56 -9.30
N TRP A 66 -29.09 -12.20 -8.43
CA TRP A 66 -30.34 -11.65 -7.89
C TRP A 66 -30.34 -11.83 -6.38
N TYR A 67 -30.82 -10.87 -5.62
CA TYR A 67 -31.02 -10.99 -4.18
C TYR A 67 -32.50 -10.67 -3.83
N ASP A 68 -32.93 -11.22 -2.71
CA ASP A 68 -34.30 -11.01 -2.18
C ASP A 68 -34.36 -9.60 -1.54
N ASP A 69 -35.28 -8.74 -1.97
CA ASP A 69 -35.49 -7.40 -1.43
C ASP A 69 -36.16 -7.38 -0.04
N GLY A 70 -36.41 -8.55 0.55
CA GLY A 70 -37.08 -8.70 1.84
C GLY A 70 -38.59 -8.51 1.77
N GLU A 71 -39.14 -8.13 0.61
CA GLU A 71 -40.59 -7.94 0.34
C GLU A 71 -41.11 -9.00 -0.63
N GLY A 72 -40.28 -9.99 -0.98
CA GLY A 72 -40.61 -11.08 -1.92
C GLY A 72 -40.33 -10.72 -3.39
N GLY A 73 -39.65 -9.63 -3.64
CA GLY A 73 -39.07 -9.25 -4.93
C GLY A 73 -37.63 -9.74 -5.08
N MET A 74 -37.18 -9.82 -6.33
CA MET A 74 -35.79 -10.15 -6.67
C MET A 74 -35.16 -8.97 -7.39
N LEU A 75 -34.03 -8.44 -6.85
CA LEU A 75 -33.29 -7.33 -7.42
C LEU A 75 -31.98 -7.82 -8.03
N PRO A 76 -31.54 -7.29 -9.19
CA PRO A 76 -30.27 -7.71 -9.80
C PRO A 76 -29.08 -7.22 -8.98
N CYS A 77 -28.05 -8.05 -8.86
CA CYS A 77 -26.77 -7.58 -8.34
C CYS A 77 -26.13 -6.61 -9.33
N LEU A 78 -25.62 -5.50 -8.82
CA LEU A 78 -25.07 -4.41 -9.65
C LEU A 78 -23.61 -4.63 -10.08
N ILE A 79 -23.19 -5.87 -10.39
CA ILE A 79 -21.83 -6.09 -10.89
C ILE A 79 -21.71 -5.62 -12.34
N ASP A 80 -20.85 -4.61 -12.54
CA ASP A 80 -20.50 -4.14 -13.88
C ASP A 80 -19.32 -4.93 -14.44
N THR A 81 -19.43 -5.39 -15.69
CA THR A 81 -18.40 -6.20 -16.34
C THR A 81 -17.19 -5.38 -16.77
N GLY A 82 -17.36 -4.10 -17.11
CA GLY A 82 -16.28 -3.17 -17.46
C GLY A 82 -15.43 -2.84 -16.23
N ASP A 83 -16.09 -2.48 -15.14
CA ASP A 83 -15.43 -2.23 -13.85
C ASP A 83 -14.69 -3.46 -13.35
N THR A 84 -15.33 -4.64 -13.42
CA THR A 84 -14.73 -5.92 -13.04
C THR A 84 -13.48 -6.22 -13.89
N ALA A 85 -13.56 -6.07 -15.22
CA ALA A 85 -12.43 -6.28 -16.12
C ALA A 85 -11.28 -5.29 -15.85
N TRP A 86 -11.62 -4.02 -15.59
CA TRP A 86 -10.64 -3.02 -15.20
C TRP A 86 -9.97 -3.38 -13.88
N MET A 87 -10.73 -3.75 -12.87
CA MET A 87 -10.20 -4.08 -11.55
C MET A 87 -9.33 -5.35 -11.54
N LEU A 88 -9.67 -6.38 -12.32
CA LEU A 88 -8.79 -7.54 -12.55
C LEU A 88 -7.45 -7.11 -13.15
N THR A 89 -7.51 -6.20 -14.14
CA THR A 89 -6.31 -5.65 -14.79
C THR A 89 -5.50 -4.80 -13.82
N ALA A 90 -6.14 -3.86 -13.11
CA ALA A 90 -5.51 -2.97 -12.14
C ALA A 90 -4.85 -3.76 -10.99
N THR A 91 -5.53 -4.77 -10.45
CA THR A 91 -4.97 -5.68 -9.43
C THR A 91 -3.68 -6.35 -9.93
N SER A 92 -3.69 -6.85 -11.17
CA SER A 92 -2.50 -7.48 -11.78
C SER A 92 -1.37 -6.48 -12.00
N LEU A 93 -1.68 -5.26 -12.43
CA LEU A 93 -0.71 -4.17 -12.63
C LEU A 93 -0.03 -3.78 -11.31
N VAL A 94 -0.81 -3.61 -10.23
CA VAL A 94 -0.25 -3.24 -8.91
C VAL A 94 0.58 -4.39 -8.32
N LEU A 95 0.12 -5.63 -8.43
CA LEU A 95 0.93 -6.78 -7.99
C LEU A 95 2.28 -6.84 -8.72
N PHE A 96 2.29 -6.54 -10.02
CA PHE A 96 3.50 -6.51 -10.84
C PHE A 96 4.48 -5.39 -10.46
N MET A 97 4.00 -4.33 -9.77
CA MET A 97 4.90 -3.29 -9.23
C MET A 97 5.85 -3.83 -8.16
N SER A 98 5.46 -4.83 -7.37
CA SER A 98 6.32 -5.39 -6.33
C SER A 98 7.63 -5.96 -6.87
N PRO A 99 7.66 -6.84 -7.90
CA PRO A 99 8.92 -7.17 -8.57
C PRO A 99 9.60 -5.97 -9.25
N GLY A 100 8.83 -4.96 -9.70
CA GLY A 100 9.39 -3.68 -10.19
C GLY A 100 10.22 -2.97 -9.13
N VAL A 101 9.73 -2.88 -7.88
CA VAL A 101 10.52 -2.40 -6.72
C VAL A 101 11.74 -3.28 -6.51
N GLY A 102 11.59 -4.61 -6.58
CA GLY A 102 12.70 -5.55 -6.46
C GLY A 102 13.83 -5.27 -7.46
N PHE A 103 13.50 -5.00 -8.74
CA PHE A 103 14.49 -4.63 -9.76
C PHE A 103 15.07 -3.23 -9.52
N PHE A 104 14.24 -2.26 -9.18
CA PHE A 104 14.70 -0.90 -8.87
C PHE A 104 15.70 -0.92 -7.69
N TYR A 105 15.32 -1.56 -6.59
CA TYR A 105 16.17 -1.71 -5.41
C TYR A 105 17.37 -2.62 -5.66
N GLY A 106 17.16 -3.72 -6.37
CA GLY A 106 18.23 -4.64 -6.77
C GLY A 106 19.34 -3.94 -7.55
N GLY A 107 18.97 -3.07 -8.51
CA GLY A 107 19.92 -2.28 -9.29
C GLY A 107 20.66 -1.23 -8.48
N LEU A 108 20.02 -0.63 -7.48
CA LEU A 108 20.62 0.35 -6.56
C LEU A 108 21.50 -0.30 -5.49
N ALA A 109 21.19 -1.53 -5.08
CA ALA A 109 21.95 -2.27 -4.06
C ALA A 109 23.36 -2.63 -4.53
N ARG A 110 24.22 -3.06 -3.58
CA ARG A 110 25.53 -3.63 -3.92
C ARG A 110 25.36 -5.02 -4.57
N SER A 111 26.18 -5.33 -5.59
CA SER A 111 26.09 -6.58 -6.38
C SER A 111 26.14 -7.87 -5.55
N LYS A 112 26.68 -7.84 -4.34
CA LYS A 112 26.75 -8.98 -3.42
C LYS A 112 25.50 -9.21 -2.57
N ASN A 113 24.46 -8.38 -2.74
CA ASN A 113 23.22 -8.41 -1.97
C ASN A 113 21.96 -8.43 -2.85
N ILE A 114 22.09 -8.57 -4.17
CA ILE A 114 20.94 -8.50 -5.09
C ILE A 114 20.01 -9.70 -4.95
N VAL A 115 20.53 -10.93 -4.78
CA VAL A 115 19.71 -12.13 -4.54
C VAL A 115 18.93 -11.97 -3.26
N ASN A 116 19.57 -11.41 -2.22
CA ASN A 116 18.91 -11.12 -0.95
C ASN A 116 17.77 -10.10 -1.13
N VAL A 117 17.96 -9.02 -1.88
CA VAL A 117 16.93 -7.99 -2.13
C VAL A 117 15.75 -8.58 -2.90
N LEU A 118 16.01 -9.32 -3.99
CA LEU A 118 14.95 -9.97 -4.77
C LEU A 118 14.23 -11.06 -3.97
N GLY A 119 14.99 -11.83 -3.18
CA GLY A 119 14.45 -12.86 -2.29
C GLY A 119 13.56 -12.27 -1.19
N MET A 120 13.98 -11.14 -0.59
CA MET A 120 13.16 -10.38 0.38
C MET A 120 11.87 -9.91 -0.28
N THR A 121 11.94 -9.33 -1.47
CA THR A 121 10.75 -8.88 -2.22
C THR A 121 9.78 -10.02 -2.45
N LEU A 122 10.25 -11.14 -2.99
CA LEU A 122 9.40 -12.28 -3.32
C LEU A 122 8.75 -12.91 -2.08
N ILE A 123 9.51 -13.05 -0.98
CA ILE A 123 8.95 -13.65 0.24
C ILE A 123 7.96 -12.73 0.93
N VAL A 124 8.17 -11.41 0.90
CA VAL A 124 7.21 -10.42 1.43
C VAL A 124 5.92 -10.47 0.64
N MET A 125 5.97 -10.58 -0.69
CA MET A 125 4.77 -10.78 -1.51
C MET A 125 3.99 -12.01 -1.04
N GLY A 126 4.64 -13.15 -0.85
CA GLY A 126 3.99 -14.38 -0.38
C GLY A 126 3.43 -14.26 1.04
N LEU A 127 4.19 -13.69 1.98
CA LEU A 127 3.77 -13.54 3.37
C LEU A 127 2.55 -12.63 3.51
N MET A 128 2.57 -11.47 2.84
CA MET A 128 1.47 -10.52 2.92
C MET A 128 0.22 -11.00 2.19
N SER A 129 0.36 -11.74 1.08
CA SER A 129 -0.79 -12.39 0.43
C SER A 129 -1.52 -13.35 1.36
N VAL A 130 -0.78 -14.13 2.16
CA VAL A 130 -1.38 -15.06 3.13
C VAL A 130 -1.92 -14.32 4.35
N GLN A 131 -1.17 -13.35 4.89
CA GLN A 131 -1.59 -12.53 6.02
C GLN A 131 -2.91 -11.80 5.72
N TRP A 132 -3.04 -11.25 4.51
CA TRP A 132 -4.22 -10.51 4.08
C TRP A 132 -5.48 -11.37 4.08
N VAL A 133 -5.41 -12.57 3.52
CA VAL A 133 -6.55 -13.51 3.53
C VAL A 133 -6.88 -13.99 4.94
N LEU A 134 -5.85 -14.27 5.75
CA LEU A 134 -6.09 -14.85 7.09
C LEU A 134 -6.70 -13.84 8.08
N TRP A 135 -6.23 -12.58 8.10
CA TRP A 135 -6.74 -11.57 9.03
C TRP A 135 -6.59 -10.11 8.56
N GLY A 136 -5.63 -9.79 7.68
CA GLY A 136 -5.29 -8.40 7.33
C GLY A 136 -6.46 -7.67 6.71
N TYR A 137 -7.18 -8.30 5.76
CA TYR A 137 -8.36 -7.72 5.17
C TYR A 137 -9.44 -7.39 6.21
N SER A 138 -9.69 -8.30 7.13
CA SER A 138 -10.65 -8.09 8.20
C SER A 138 -10.28 -6.92 9.11
N LEU A 139 -8.99 -6.81 9.48
CA LEU A 139 -8.51 -5.72 10.33
C LEU A 139 -8.51 -4.36 9.63
N ALA A 140 -8.39 -4.35 8.29
CA ALA A 140 -8.40 -3.13 7.50
C ALA A 140 -9.83 -2.69 7.10
N PHE A 141 -10.72 -3.63 6.77
CA PHE A 141 -12.02 -3.32 6.16
C PHE A 141 -13.23 -3.95 6.87
N GLY A 142 -13.03 -4.66 7.96
CA GLY A 142 -14.13 -5.23 8.74
C GLY A 142 -14.83 -4.18 9.58
N GLY A 143 -16.19 -4.23 9.62
CA GLY A 143 -17.01 -3.38 10.48
C GLY A 143 -17.05 -1.91 10.09
N ILE A 144 -17.01 -1.62 8.80
CA ILE A 144 -17.09 -0.26 8.23
C ILE A 144 -18.30 0.53 8.77
N ASP A 145 -19.42 -0.13 9.02
CA ASP A 145 -20.67 0.50 9.44
C ASP A 145 -20.81 0.64 10.97
N ASN A 146 -19.72 0.46 11.75
CA ASN A 146 -19.81 0.44 13.21
C ASN A 146 -18.83 1.42 13.87
N ASP A 147 -19.33 2.52 14.41
CA ASP A 147 -18.58 3.55 15.15
C ASP A 147 -17.68 2.98 16.26
N ALA A 148 -17.96 1.78 16.77
CA ALA A 148 -17.13 1.13 17.79
C ALA A 148 -15.76 0.66 17.27
N ASN A 149 -15.59 0.56 15.97
CA ASN A 149 -14.38 0.02 15.33
C ASN A 149 -13.43 1.09 14.76
N MET A 150 -13.46 2.31 15.30
CA MET A 150 -12.69 3.47 14.78
C MET A 150 -11.19 3.27 14.67
N PHE A 151 -10.59 2.38 15.48
CA PHE A 151 -9.14 2.16 15.51
C PHE A 151 -8.67 1.00 14.63
N MET A 152 -9.44 -0.08 14.55
CA MET A 152 -9.10 -1.29 13.81
C MET A 152 -10.38 -2.03 13.45
N GLY A 153 -10.44 -2.59 12.25
CA GLY A 153 -11.58 -3.39 11.80
C GLY A 153 -11.85 -4.60 12.72
N ASN A 154 -13.04 -5.15 12.58
CA ASN A 154 -13.46 -6.34 13.32
C ASN A 154 -12.87 -7.64 12.69
N LEU A 155 -13.38 -8.81 13.08
CA LEU A 155 -12.89 -10.13 12.63
C LEU A 155 -13.87 -10.85 11.69
N ASP A 156 -14.86 -10.17 11.13
CA ASP A 156 -15.93 -10.80 10.33
C ASP A 156 -15.40 -11.39 9.02
N TYR A 157 -14.39 -10.77 8.42
CA TYR A 157 -13.79 -11.22 7.15
C TYR A 157 -12.55 -12.11 7.31
N VAL A 158 -12.27 -12.61 8.51
CA VAL A 158 -11.14 -13.53 8.73
C VAL A 158 -11.25 -14.77 7.84
N GLY A 159 -10.16 -15.10 7.14
CA GLY A 159 -10.15 -16.20 6.18
C GLY A 159 -10.99 -15.93 4.93
N PHE A 160 -11.28 -14.66 4.63
CA PHE A 160 -12.22 -14.24 3.59
C PHE A 160 -13.65 -14.75 3.83
N ASN A 161 -14.00 -15.02 5.09
CA ASN A 161 -15.39 -15.30 5.45
C ASN A 161 -16.28 -14.14 4.97
N MET A 162 -17.44 -14.45 4.40
CA MET A 162 -18.38 -13.47 3.81
C MET A 162 -17.82 -12.60 2.67
N VAL A 163 -16.59 -12.85 2.19
CA VAL A 163 -16.01 -12.12 1.05
C VAL A 163 -16.39 -12.82 -0.25
N SER A 164 -17.49 -12.40 -0.86
CA SER A 164 -18.10 -13.05 -2.03
C SER A 164 -17.33 -12.78 -3.32
N ALA A 165 -17.16 -13.81 -4.15
CA ALA A 165 -16.71 -13.67 -5.54
C ALA A 165 -17.85 -13.31 -6.52
N TRP A 166 -19.11 -13.35 -6.06
CA TRP A 166 -20.29 -13.24 -6.89
C TRP A 166 -21.18 -12.03 -6.56
N ALA A 167 -20.95 -11.37 -5.44
CA ALA A 167 -21.70 -10.23 -4.99
C ALA A 167 -20.77 -9.07 -4.63
N PRO A 168 -21.20 -7.81 -4.76
CA PRO A 168 -20.47 -6.65 -4.31
C PRO A 168 -20.34 -6.61 -2.78
N LEU A 169 -19.49 -5.72 -2.26
CA LEU A 169 -19.44 -5.39 -0.83
C LEU A 169 -20.70 -4.58 -0.46
N GLY A 170 -21.38 -4.97 0.60
CA GLY A 170 -22.52 -4.25 1.16
C GLY A 170 -23.88 -4.74 0.68
N GLU A 171 -24.92 -4.26 1.36
CA GLU A 171 -26.31 -4.51 1.01
C GLU A 171 -26.75 -3.59 -0.12
N VAL A 172 -27.58 -4.09 -1.02
CA VAL A 172 -28.22 -3.26 -2.04
C VAL A 172 -29.56 -2.79 -1.49
N GLY A 173 -29.76 -1.50 -1.46
CA GLY A 173 -30.99 -0.90 -0.96
C GLY A 173 -31.38 0.34 -1.77
N PRO A 174 -32.53 0.97 -1.46
CA PRO A 174 -32.90 2.22 -2.10
C PRO A 174 -31.82 3.27 -1.83
N CYS A 175 -31.43 3.98 -2.88
CA CYS A 175 -30.42 5.06 -2.78
C CYS A 175 -30.89 6.12 -1.77
N SER A 176 -30.14 6.37 -0.71
CA SER A 176 -30.43 7.44 0.24
C SER A 176 -29.71 8.72 -0.15
N ASP A 177 -30.35 9.88 0.06
CA ASP A 177 -29.79 11.21 -0.25
C ASP A 177 -28.46 11.48 0.47
N THR A 178 -28.21 10.81 1.60
CA THR A 178 -26.96 10.93 2.37
C THR A 178 -25.79 10.16 1.74
N TRP A 179 -26.08 9.12 0.94
CA TRP A 179 -25.05 8.33 0.27
C TRP A 179 -24.57 8.99 -1.01
N SER A 180 -25.47 9.66 -1.74
CA SER A 180 -25.14 10.43 -2.94
C SER A 180 -24.16 11.58 -2.66
N ALA A 181 -24.15 12.15 -1.46
CA ALA A 181 -23.27 13.23 -1.08
C ALA A 181 -21.83 12.78 -0.82
N ALA A 182 -21.61 11.55 -0.34
CA ALA A 182 -20.26 11.03 -0.05
C ALA A 182 -19.56 10.45 -1.28
N TYR A 183 -20.31 9.92 -2.26
CA TYR A 183 -19.79 9.26 -3.45
C TYR A 183 -20.51 9.68 -4.74
N GLN A 184 -20.95 10.91 -4.83
CA GLN A 184 -21.56 11.63 -5.95
C GLN A 184 -21.78 10.83 -7.25
N MET A 185 -22.77 9.95 -7.26
CA MET A 185 -23.31 9.47 -8.50
C MET A 185 -24.32 10.49 -9.03
N ASN A 186 -24.04 11.10 -10.16
CA ASN A 186 -24.87 12.09 -10.80
C ASN A 186 -26.28 11.55 -11.09
N GLU A 187 -27.30 12.31 -10.67
CA GLU A 187 -28.71 12.18 -11.02
C GLU A 187 -29.32 10.78 -10.84
N MET A 188 -29.48 10.34 -9.60
CA MET A 188 -30.37 9.23 -9.31
C MET A 188 -31.82 9.68 -9.30
N LYS A 189 -32.66 8.97 -10.05
CA LYS A 189 -34.11 9.17 -10.02
C LYS A 189 -34.69 8.45 -8.81
N ASP A 190 -35.78 9.03 -8.24
CA ASP A 190 -36.57 8.38 -7.22
C ASP A 190 -36.93 6.94 -7.63
N GLY A 191 -36.48 5.95 -6.88
CA GLY A 191 -36.69 4.54 -7.13
C GLY A 191 -35.48 3.76 -7.64
N ASP A 192 -34.30 4.39 -7.81
CA ASP A 192 -33.07 3.69 -8.14
C ASP A 192 -32.51 2.97 -6.91
N TYR A 193 -31.91 1.80 -7.12
CA TYR A 193 -31.25 1.02 -6.09
C TYR A 193 -29.74 1.17 -6.16
N CYS A 194 -29.13 1.40 -5.03
CA CYS A 194 -27.70 1.54 -4.88
C CYS A 194 -27.15 0.42 -4.01
N SER A 195 -25.96 0.00 -4.28
CA SER A 195 -25.22 -0.76 -3.30
C SER A 195 -24.88 0.17 -2.12
N GLN A 196 -25.32 -0.18 -0.94
CA GLN A 196 -25.05 0.59 0.30
C GLN A 196 -23.69 0.26 0.91
N GLY A 197 -22.77 -0.22 0.12
CA GLY A 197 -21.42 -0.54 0.55
C GLY A 197 -20.43 -0.22 -0.54
N TRP A 198 -19.28 0.23 -0.16
CA TRP A 198 -18.15 0.47 -1.03
C TRP A 198 -17.45 -0.85 -1.37
N PRO A 199 -17.12 -1.19 -2.61
CA PRO A 199 -17.42 -0.62 -3.93
C PRO A 199 -18.57 -1.39 -4.64
N GLY A 200 -19.64 -0.67 -4.98
CA GLY A 200 -20.92 -1.22 -5.41
C GLY A 200 -20.98 -1.97 -6.74
N THR A 201 -19.97 -1.92 -7.62
CA THR A 201 -20.05 -2.45 -8.99
C THR A 201 -19.10 -3.60 -9.27
N VAL A 202 -18.23 -3.97 -8.32
CA VAL A 202 -17.27 -5.07 -8.46
C VAL A 202 -17.47 -6.14 -7.39
N PRO A 203 -17.12 -7.42 -7.67
CA PRO A 203 -17.18 -8.47 -6.66
C PRO A 203 -16.34 -8.12 -5.42
N HIS A 204 -16.89 -8.35 -4.23
CA HIS A 204 -16.19 -8.07 -2.96
C HIS A 204 -14.81 -8.74 -2.89
N GLN A 205 -14.69 -9.98 -3.35
CA GLN A 205 -13.40 -10.67 -3.38
C GLN A 205 -12.37 -9.99 -4.28
N LEU A 206 -12.81 -9.40 -5.40
CA LEU A 206 -11.92 -8.67 -6.29
C LEU A 206 -11.44 -7.36 -5.65
N PHE A 207 -12.33 -6.63 -4.98
CA PHE A 207 -11.95 -5.47 -4.17
C PHE A 207 -10.93 -5.87 -3.09
N ALA A 208 -11.21 -6.94 -2.33
CA ALA A 208 -10.31 -7.43 -1.30
C ALA A 208 -8.93 -7.81 -1.88
N MET A 209 -8.86 -8.41 -3.06
CA MET A 209 -7.60 -8.74 -3.73
C MET A 209 -6.90 -7.52 -4.32
N PHE A 210 -7.63 -6.50 -4.78
CA PHE A 210 -7.03 -5.23 -5.16
C PHE A 210 -6.35 -4.57 -3.96
N GLN A 211 -7.03 -4.47 -2.83
CA GLN A 211 -6.47 -3.95 -1.59
C GLN A 211 -5.30 -4.79 -1.05
N ALA A 212 -5.31 -6.12 -1.28
CA ALA A 212 -4.17 -6.99 -0.97
C ALA A 212 -2.87 -6.52 -1.63
N THR A 213 -2.95 -6.00 -2.86
CA THR A 213 -1.76 -5.57 -3.59
C THR A 213 -1.07 -4.37 -2.95
N PHE A 214 -1.82 -3.49 -2.28
CA PHE A 214 -1.30 -2.38 -1.49
C PHE A 214 -0.67 -2.87 -0.17
N ALA A 215 -1.31 -3.81 0.51
CA ALA A 215 -0.76 -4.47 1.69
C ALA A 215 0.55 -5.21 1.38
N ILE A 216 0.69 -5.75 0.17
CA ILE A 216 1.89 -6.43 -0.32
C ILE A 216 3.02 -5.44 -0.61
N ILE A 217 2.76 -4.40 -1.43
CA ILE A 217 3.82 -3.50 -1.90
C ILE A 217 4.38 -2.61 -0.79
N THR A 218 3.55 -2.23 0.18
CA THR A 218 3.95 -1.27 1.22
C THR A 218 5.15 -1.76 2.07
N PRO A 219 5.17 -2.98 2.64
CA PRO A 219 6.35 -3.49 3.32
C PRO A 219 7.52 -3.81 2.37
N VAL A 220 7.28 -4.09 1.08
CA VAL A 220 8.35 -4.20 0.08
C VAL A 220 9.12 -2.89 -0.02
N LEU A 221 8.46 -1.73 0.05
CA LEU A 221 9.13 -0.43 0.05
C LEU A 221 10.06 -0.26 1.26
N ILE A 222 9.67 -0.72 2.44
CA ILE A 222 10.48 -0.61 3.68
C ILE A 222 11.83 -1.33 3.53
N ILE A 223 11.89 -2.42 2.75
CA ILE A 223 13.11 -3.18 2.53
C ILE A 223 14.27 -2.27 2.14
N GLY A 224 14.03 -1.24 1.32
CA GLY A 224 15.06 -0.30 0.87
C GLY A 224 15.82 0.40 1.99
N GLY A 225 15.18 0.66 3.14
CA GLY A 225 15.83 1.19 4.33
C GLY A 225 16.61 0.15 5.15
N LEU A 226 16.34 -1.13 4.96
CA LEU A 226 16.84 -2.24 5.79
C LEU A 226 17.91 -3.09 5.10
N ILE A 227 18.05 -2.99 3.78
CA ILE A 227 18.96 -3.83 2.98
C ILE A 227 20.39 -3.84 3.52
N ASP A 228 21.12 -4.85 3.11
CA ASP A 228 22.53 -5.09 3.42
C ASP A 228 22.84 -5.45 4.88
N ARG A 229 21.87 -5.36 5.82
CA ARG A 229 22.16 -5.49 7.25
C ARG A 229 21.10 -6.18 8.11
N ILE A 230 19.86 -6.35 7.64
CA ILE A 230 18.85 -7.12 8.37
C ILE A 230 19.00 -8.61 8.08
N LYS A 231 18.78 -9.46 9.10
CA LYS A 231 18.67 -10.90 8.90
C LYS A 231 17.40 -11.22 8.12
N PHE A 232 17.48 -12.11 7.11
CA PHE A 232 16.35 -12.51 6.30
C PHE A 232 15.20 -13.08 7.15
N SER A 233 15.51 -13.93 8.13
CA SER A 233 14.51 -14.49 9.05
C SER A 233 13.85 -13.43 9.95
N ALA A 234 14.59 -12.40 10.35
CA ALA A 234 14.04 -11.30 11.13
C ALA A 234 13.10 -10.43 10.28
N LEU A 235 13.44 -10.20 9.00
CA LEU A 235 12.56 -9.48 8.08
C LEU A 235 11.20 -10.17 7.94
N MET A 236 11.16 -11.49 7.80
CA MET A 236 9.91 -12.23 7.65
C MET A 236 8.96 -12.00 8.83
N VAL A 237 9.47 -12.05 10.06
CA VAL A 237 8.66 -11.78 11.26
C VAL A 237 8.30 -10.30 11.37
N PHE A 238 9.25 -9.41 11.07
CA PHE A 238 9.01 -7.97 11.07
C PHE A 238 7.86 -7.59 10.14
N VAL A 239 7.82 -8.12 8.92
CA VAL A 239 6.80 -7.79 7.93
C VAL A 239 5.40 -8.22 8.38
N LEU A 240 5.27 -9.41 8.99
CA LEU A 240 3.98 -9.87 9.53
C LEU A 240 3.50 -8.99 10.70
N LEU A 241 4.39 -8.64 11.62
CA LEU A 241 4.05 -7.75 12.72
C LEU A 241 3.74 -6.33 12.23
N TRP A 242 4.53 -5.83 11.29
CA TRP A 242 4.35 -4.50 10.73
C TRP A 242 3.05 -4.40 9.92
N GLY A 243 2.74 -5.40 9.09
CA GLY A 243 1.46 -5.48 8.38
C GLY A 243 0.30 -5.38 9.35
N THR A 244 0.29 -6.26 10.36
CA THR A 244 -0.81 -6.34 11.33
C THR A 244 -0.94 -5.10 12.23
N PHE A 245 0.18 -4.51 12.70
CA PHE A 245 0.13 -3.43 13.70
C PHE A 245 0.41 -2.04 13.14
N VAL A 246 0.77 -1.91 11.87
CA VAL A 246 0.99 -0.59 11.23
C VAL A 246 0.15 -0.43 9.98
N TYR A 247 0.25 -1.37 9.03
CA TYR A 247 -0.45 -1.24 7.76
C TYR A 247 -1.95 -1.37 7.93
N ASP A 248 -2.42 -2.49 8.51
CA ASP A 248 -3.85 -2.78 8.63
C ASP A 248 -4.59 -1.67 9.40
N PRO A 249 -4.08 -1.14 10.55
CA PRO A 249 -4.70 0.00 11.22
C PRO A 249 -4.73 1.28 10.37
N ILE A 250 -3.62 1.66 9.72
CA ILE A 250 -3.61 2.89 8.90
C ILE A 250 -4.54 2.77 7.69
N ALA A 251 -4.61 1.59 7.06
CA ALA A 251 -5.55 1.33 5.98
C ALA A 251 -7.01 1.42 6.47
N HIS A 252 -7.29 0.90 7.67
CA HIS A 252 -8.60 1.04 8.30
C HIS A 252 -8.96 2.51 8.58
N TRP A 253 -8.03 3.27 9.14
CA TRP A 253 -8.25 4.69 9.46
C TRP A 253 -8.59 5.54 8.25
N VAL A 254 -7.97 5.25 7.10
CA VAL A 254 -8.07 6.09 5.89
C VAL A 254 -9.17 5.57 4.96
N TRP A 255 -9.26 4.24 4.78
CA TRP A 255 -10.12 3.62 3.78
C TRP A 255 -11.19 2.70 4.36
N GLY A 256 -10.99 2.19 5.57
CA GLY A 256 -11.87 1.21 6.19
C GLY A 256 -12.93 1.80 7.14
N GLY A 257 -13.25 3.10 7.02
CA GLY A 257 -14.23 3.76 7.88
C GLY A 257 -13.72 4.17 9.27
N GLY A 258 -12.39 4.06 9.51
CA GLY A 258 -11.78 4.51 10.75
C GLY A 258 -11.66 6.04 10.85
N TYR A 259 -11.06 6.53 11.93
CA TYR A 259 -11.19 7.93 12.36
C TYR A 259 -10.53 9.00 11.45
N ILE A 260 -9.72 8.65 10.46
CA ILE A 260 -9.16 9.61 9.49
C ILE A 260 -10.10 9.78 8.28
N GLY A 261 -10.65 8.69 7.76
CA GLY A 261 -11.55 8.65 6.61
C GLY A 261 -13.03 8.62 6.97
N GLY A 262 -13.36 8.20 8.20
CA GLY A 262 -14.74 8.09 8.68
C GLY A 262 -15.32 9.38 9.33
N GLY A 263 -14.68 10.54 9.14
CA GLY A 263 -15.20 11.82 9.62
C GLY A 263 -15.05 12.09 11.12
N ALA A 264 -14.27 11.30 11.86
CA ALA A 264 -14.07 11.53 13.29
C ALA A 264 -13.07 12.66 13.62
N ILE A 265 -12.28 13.11 12.64
CA ILE A 265 -11.50 14.34 12.75
C ILE A 265 -12.40 15.47 12.21
N ASP A 266 -13.31 15.92 13.04
CA ASP A 266 -14.23 17.00 12.73
C ASP A 266 -13.71 18.28 13.42
N ILE A 267 -13.37 19.30 12.65
CA ILE A 267 -12.88 20.59 13.16
C ILE A 267 -14.05 21.57 13.29
N ASP A 268 -14.98 21.53 12.33
CA ASP A 268 -16.17 22.37 12.33
C ASP A 268 -17.38 21.53 11.88
N PRO A 269 -18.24 21.06 12.81
CA PRO A 269 -19.37 20.19 12.50
C PRO A 269 -20.45 20.85 11.62
N ASP A 270 -20.37 22.16 11.40
CA ASP A 270 -21.27 22.88 10.48
C ASP A 270 -20.78 22.82 9.02
N LEU A 271 -19.54 22.32 8.78
CA LEU A 271 -18.95 22.13 7.45
C LEU A 271 -18.90 20.62 7.13
N SER A 272 -19.43 20.22 6.00
CA SER A 272 -19.48 18.82 5.56
C SER A 272 -18.66 18.62 4.29
N PRO A 273 -18.06 17.41 4.09
CA PRO A 273 -17.65 16.34 5.00
C PRO A 273 -16.15 16.44 5.38
N SER A 274 -15.84 16.08 6.61
CA SER A 274 -14.52 16.20 7.23
C SER A 274 -13.73 14.90 7.19
N TYR A 275 -13.03 14.58 6.11
CA TYR A 275 -12.12 13.43 6.03
C TYR A 275 -10.83 13.77 5.27
N ALA A 276 -9.72 13.11 5.62
CA ALA A 276 -8.46 13.31 4.93
C ALA A 276 -8.50 12.68 3.54
N LEU A 277 -8.23 13.48 2.51
CA LEU A 277 -8.18 13.00 1.13
C LEU A 277 -6.92 12.17 0.89
N ASP A 278 -7.10 10.88 0.61
CA ASP A 278 -6.04 9.96 0.19
C ASP A 278 -6.58 8.96 -0.83
N PHE A 279 -6.55 9.33 -2.10
CA PHE A 279 -7.19 8.57 -3.17
C PHE A 279 -6.61 7.16 -3.34
N ALA A 280 -5.29 7.05 -3.34
CA ALA A 280 -4.64 5.79 -3.64
C ALA A 280 -3.49 5.40 -2.68
N GLY A 281 -3.32 6.09 -1.54
CA GLY A 281 -2.39 5.65 -0.50
C GLY A 281 -1.12 6.50 -0.32
N GLY A 282 -1.23 7.81 -0.52
CA GLY A 282 -0.15 8.72 -0.13
C GLY A 282 0.19 8.60 1.35
N THR A 283 -0.84 8.45 2.18
CA THR A 283 -0.75 8.24 3.63
C THR A 283 -0.56 6.76 3.97
N VAL A 284 -1.43 5.90 3.44
CA VAL A 284 -1.48 4.46 3.78
C VAL A 284 -0.22 3.74 3.33
N VAL A 285 0.27 4.02 2.12
CA VAL A 285 1.42 3.31 1.52
C VAL A 285 2.71 4.08 1.70
N HIS A 286 2.75 5.35 1.27
CA HIS A 286 4.02 6.06 1.09
C HIS A 286 4.53 6.71 2.37
N ILE A 287 3.69 7.41 3.12
CA ILE A 287 4.07 7.96 4.43
C ILE A 287 4.43 6.83 5.37
N SER A 288 3.57 5.81 5.47
CA SER A 288 3.78 4.68 6.40
C SER A 288 5.07 3.93 6.12
N SER A 289 5.32 3.54 4.85
CA SER A 289 6.55 2.82 4.47
C SER A 289 7.80 3.69 4.60
N GLY A 290 7.74 4.95 4.17
CA GLY A 290 8.89 5.84 4.17
C GLY A 290 9.40 6.16 5.57
N PHE A 291 8.50 6.48 6.50
CA PHE A 291 8.88 6.74 7.89
C PHE A 291 9.24 5.47 8.65
N SER A 292 8.64 4.31 8.32
CA SER A 292 9.06 3.02 8.85
C SER A 292 10.45 2.60 8.36
N ALA A 293 10.78 2.88 7.10
CA ALA A 293 12.13 2.64 6.57
C ALA A 293 13.19 3.48 7.30
N LEU A 294 12.88 4.75 7.58
CA LEU A 294 13.76 5.62 8.38
C LEU A 294 13.95 5.08 9.81
N ALA A 295 12.85 4.68 10.47
CA ALA A 295 12.88 4.07 11.80
C ALA A 295 13.76 2.81 11.81
N GLY A 296 13.58 1.94 10.81
CA GLY A 296 14.39 0.73 10.64
C GLY A 296 15.87 1.04 10.38
N ALA A 297 16.15 2.01 9.54
CA ALA A 297 17.52 2.47 9.27
C ALA A 297 18.21 2.98 10.54
N MET A 298 17.47 3.70 11.40
CA MET A 298 18.02 4.20 12.68
C MET A 298 18.26 3.07 13.69
N ILE A 299 17.36 2.09 13.80
CA ILE A 299 17.50 0.96 14.74
C ILE A 299 18.61 0.02 14.31
N LEU A 300 18.68 -0.35 13.04
CA LEU A 300 19.75 -1.21 12.52
C LEU A 300 21.13 -0.50 12.49
N GLY A 301 21.15 0.82 12.47
CA GLY A 301 22.36 1.62 12.38
C GLY A 301 22.99 1.61 10.98
N ARG A 302 24.17 2.20 10.82
CA ARG A 302 24.84 2.37 9.53
C ARG A 302 25.40 1.06 9.00
N ARG A 303 25.37 0.91 7.66
CA ARG A 303 26.04 -0.19 6.96
C ARG A 303 27.55 -0.13 7.15
N LEU A 304 28.19 -1.27 7.13
CA LEU A 304 29.64 -1.38 7.22
C LEU A 304 30.29 -0.59 6.07
N GLY A 305 31.17 0.34 6.42
CA GLY A 305 31.83 1.21 5.46
C GLY A 305 31.03 2.43 4.99
N TYR A 306 29.82 2.67 5.50
CA TYR A 306 29.02 3.85 5.13
C TYR A 306 29.79 5.16 5.35
N GLY A 307 29.84 5.98 4.30
CA GLY A 307 30.59 7.24 4.29
C GLY A 307 32.12 7.11 4.24
N LYS A 308 32.65 5.89 4.12
CA LYS A 308 34.09 5.60 3.97
C LYS A 308 34.44 4.94 2.64
N VAL A 309 33.52 4.12 2.11
CA VAL A 309 33.66 3.48 0.80
C VAL A 309 32.47 3.86 -0.06
N PRO A 310 32.64 3.98 -1.39
CA PRO A 310 31.53 4.20 -2.30
C PRO A 310 30.49 3.08 -2.21
N MET A 311 29.21 3.44 -2.21
CA MET A 311 28.07 2.51 -2.24
C MET A 311 27.21 2.83 -3.46
N GLU A 312 27.85 2.75 -4.65
CA GLU A 312 27.22 3.09 -5.91
C GLU A 312 26.27 1.99 -6.39
N PRO A 313 25.20 2.36 -7.14
CA PRO A 313 24.34 1.41 -7.84
C PRO A 313 25.17 0.47 -8.72
N HIS A 314 24.98 -0.85 -8.57
CA HIS A 314 25.76 -1.78 -9.36
C HIS A 314 25.19 -1.99 -10.78
N ASN A 315 23.91 -1.70 -11.01
CA ASN A 315 23.25 -1.95 -12.29
C ASN A 315 22.17 -0.89 -12.62
N ILE A 316 22.59 0.19 -13.25
CA ILE A 316 21.69 1.30 -13.65
C ILE A 316 20.63 0.86 -14.65
N PRO A 317 20.90 0.01 -15.68
CA PRO A 317 19.84 -0.53 -16.53
C PRO A 317 18.71 -1.23 -15.76
N MET A 318 19.04 -1.98 -14.72
CA MET A 318 18.05 -2.63 -13.85
C MET A 318 17.23 -1.60 -13.05
N VAL A 319 17.84 -0.51 -12.59
CA VAL A 319 17.14 0.62 -11.93
C VAL A 319 16.12 1.24 -12.87
N VAL A 320 16.51 1.52 -14.12
CA VAL A 320 15.63 2.12 -15.14
C VAL A 320 14.49 1.16 -15.50
N LEU A 321 14.77 -0.13 -15.65
CA LEU A 321 13.74 -1.15 -15.89
C LEU A 321 12.73 -1.19 -14.74
N GLY A 322 13.22 -1.24 -13.49
CA GLY A 322 12.35 -1.22 -12.31
C GLY A 322 11.47 0.02 -12.23
N ALA A 323 12.04 1.21 -12.50
CA ALA A 323 11.27 2.46 -12.56
C ALA A 323 10.22 2.43 -13.67
N GLY A 324 10.52 1.87 -14.84
CA GLY A 324 9.57 1.71 -15.94
C GLY A 324 8.41 0.77 -15.59
N ILE A 325 8.69 -0.35 -14.92
CA ILE A 325 7.67 -1.29 -14.41
C ILE A 325 6.78 -0.58 -13.37
N LEU A 326 7.38 0.19 -12.46
CA LEU A 326 6.63 0.98 -11.47
C LEU A 326 5.73 2.01 -12.15
N TRP A 327 6.22 2.76 -13.13
CA TRP A 327 5.42 3.74 -13.86
C TRP A 327 4.23 3.08 -14.56
N PHE A 328 4.47 1.97 -15.26
CA PHE A 328 3.42 1.22 -15.95
C PHE A 328 2.36 0.68 -14.96
N GLY A 329 2.79 0.05 -13.87
CA GLY A 329 1.88 -0.50 -12.87
C GLY A 329 1.08 0.57 -12.10
N TRP A 330 1.60 1.79 -12.04
CA TRP A 330 0.96 2.88 -11.31
C TRP A 330 -0.33 3.41 -11.96
N PHE A 331 -0.56 3.10 -13.21
CA PHE A 331 -1.86 3.32 -13.83
C PHE A 331 -2.94 2.47 -13.16
N GLY A 332 -2.64 1.21 -12.85
CA GLY A 332 -3.51 0.37 -12.02
C GLY A 332 -3.58 0.82 -10.57
N PHE A 333 -2.45 1.31 -10.02
CA PHE A 333 -2.37 1.77 -8.64
C PHE A 333 -3.29 2.97 -8.39
N ASN A 334 -3.18 4.02 -9.20
CA ASN A 334 -3.96 5.25 -9.04
C ASN A 334 -5.34 5.17 -9.71
N ALA A 335 -5.41 4.89 -11.00
CA ALA A 335 -6.70 4.86 -11.68
C ALA A 335 -7.56 3.65 -11.28
N GLY A 336 -6.92 2.54 -10.82
CA GLY A 336 -7.65 1.42 -10.23
C GLY A 336 -8.28 1.74 -8.87
N SER A 337 -7.79 2.75 -8.15
CA SER A 337 -8.33 3.13 -6.84
C SER A 337 -9.69 3.82 -6.90
N GLU A 338 -10.17 4.17 -8.10
CA GLU A 338 -11.57 4.57 -8.29
C GLU A 338 -12.54 3.39 -8.17
N VAL A 339 -12.02 2.17 -8.39
CA VAL A 339 -12.75 0.90 -8.32
C VAL A 339 -13.87 0.77 -9.36
N MET A 340 -14.04 1.74 -10.24
CA MET A 340 -14.94 1.73 -11.39
C MET A 340 -14.27 2.39 -12.61
N VAL A 341 -14.95 2.43 -13.76
CA VAL A 341 -14.49 3.07 -14.98
C VAL A 341 -15.37 4.26 -15.32
N ASP A 342 -14.91 5.44 -14.96
CA ASP A 342 -15.59 6.70 -15.18
C ASP A 342 -14.63 7.84 -15.56
N GLY A 343 -15.07 9.09 -15.44
CA GLY A 343 -14.25 10.27 -15.70
C GLY A 343 -13.10 10.46 -14.73
N ILE A 344 -13.26 10.04 -13.46
CA ILE A 344 -12.23 10.13 -12.43
C ILE A 344 -11.11 9.12 -12.71
N THR A 345 -11.44 7.89 -13.10
CA THR A 345 -10.49 6.87 -13.55
C THR A 345 -9.58 7.41 -14.66
N VAL A 346 -10.18 8.04 -15.69
CA VAL A 346 -9.44 8.63 -16.83
C VAL A 346 -8.60 9.82 -16.38
N SER A 347 -9.13 10.67 -15.50
CA SER A 347 -8.40 11.79 -14.91
C SER A 347 -7.20 11.29 -14.10
N ALA A 348 -7.40 10.33 -13.20
CA ALA A 348 -6.35 9.75 -12.37
C ALA A 348 -5.22 9.12 -13.20
N TRP A 349 -5.56 8.45 -14.29
CA TRP A 349 -4.60 7.93 -15.27
C TRP A 349 -3.75 9.05 -15.87
N THR A 350 -4.40 10.13 -16.31
CA THR A 350 -3.77 11.28 -16.97
C THR A 350 -2.82 12.02 -16.04
N VAL A 351 -3.28 12.36 -14.83
CA VAL A 351 -2.50 13.14 -13.86
C VAL A 351 -1.33 12.34 -13.30
N THR A 352 -1.48 11.01 -13.18
CA THR A 352 -0.39 10.11 -12.80
C THR A 352 0.76 10.19 -13.80
N ASN A 353 0.48 10.09 -15.10
CA ASN A 353 1.50 10.21 -16.14
C ASN A 353 2.16 11.59 -16.15
N THR A 354 1.36 12.66 -16.04
CA THR A 354 1.85 14.04 -16.14
C THR A 354 2.75 14.41 -14.96
N ALA A 355 2.35 14.09 -13.72
CA ALA A 355 3.16 14.37 -12.53
C ALA A 355 4.48 13.60 -12.54
N THR A 356 4.44 12.34 -12.97
CA THR A 356 5.61 11.47 -13.09
C THR A 356 6.65 12.04 -14.05
N GLY A 357 6.20 12.40 -15.27
CA GLY A 357 7.08 13.00 -16.28
C GLY A 357 7.69 14.30 -15.80
N MET A 358 6.88 15.16 -15.15
CA MET A 358 7.35 16.45 -14.65
C MET A 358 8.34 16.30 -13.50
N ALA A 359 8.12 15.37 -12.57
CA ALA A 359 9.04 15.12 -11.45
C ALA A 359 10.37 14.53 -11.92
N ALA A 360 10.36 13.62 -12.91
CA ALA A 360 11.58 13.09 -13.52
C ALA A 360 12.42 14.21 -14.15
N ILE A 361 11.79 15.10 -14.93
CA ILE A 361 12.45 16.27 -15.53
C ILE A 361 13.02 17.18 -14.43
N THR A 362 12.21 17.50 -13.42
CA THR A 362 12.62 18.39 -12.32
C THR A 362 13.83 17.83 -11.57
N TRP A 363 13.84 16.54 -11.25
CA TRP A 363 14.98 15.90 -10.57
C TRP A 363 16.24 15.93 -11.43
N VAL A 364 16.12 15.67 -12.74
CA VAL A 364 17.27 15.77 -13.67
C VAL A 364 17.82 17.19 -13.70
N LEU A 365 16.97 18.20 -13.79
CA LEU A 365 17.40 19.61 -13.81
C LEU A 365 18.08 20.00 -12.48
N MET A 366 17.52 19.58 -11.33
CA MET A 366 18.11 19.81 -10.01
C MET A 366 19.50 19.14 -9.90
N SER A 367 19.61 17.87 -10.30
CA SER A 367 20.88 17.15 -10.27
C SER A 367 21.92 17.78 -11.19
N TRP A 368 21.49 18.20 -12.39
CA TRP A 368 22.36 18.86 -13.36
C TRP A 368 22.87 20.21 -12.86
N ALA A 369 21.99 21.03 -12.29
CA ALA A 369 22.38 22.30 -11.70
C ALA A 369 23.33 22.12 -10.49
N HIS A 370 23.12 21.09 -9.66
CA HIS A 370 23.90 20.86 -8.45
C HIS A 370 25.25 20.18 -8.71
N THR A 371 25.32 19.21 -9.65
CA THR A 371 26.50 18.37 -9.86
C THR A 371 27.23 18.62 -11.18
N GLY A 372 26.63 19.45 -12.07
CA GLY A 372 27.14 19.72 -13.41
C GLY A 372 26.84 18.62 -14.45
N LYS A 373 26.11 17.54 -14.05
CA LYS A 373 25.73 16.43 -14.95
C LYS A 373 24.31 15.96 -14.69
N PRO A 374 23.53 15.63 -15.74
CA PRO A 374 22.23 15.00 -15.54
C PRO A 374 22.39 13.57 -15.00
N SER A 375 21.62 13.21 -13.97
CA SER A 375 21.66 11.88 -13.38
C SER A 375 20.53 11.01 -13.95
N ILE A 376 20.88 9.84 -14.51
CA ILE A 376 19.89 8.86 -14.99
C ILE A 376 19.23 8.12 -13.82
N VAL A 377 20.00 7.77 -12.78
CA VAL A 377 19.44 7.24 -11.53
C VAL A 377 18.51 8.29 -10.90
N GLY A 378 18.92 9.57 -10.95
CA GLY A 378 18.07 10.68 -10.52
C GLY A 378 16.80 10.84 -11.32
N ALA A 379 16.82 10.61 -12.64
CA ALA A 379 15.59 10.59 -13.46
C ALA A 379 14.63 9.49 -13.01
N ALA A 380 15.14 8.27 -12.76
CA ALA A 380 14.35 7.15 -12.28
C ALA A 380 13.77 7.41 -10.87
N SER A 381 14.58 7.94 -9.94
CA SER A 381 14.11 8.34 -8.60
C SER A 381 13.10 9.48 -8.65
N GLY A 382 13.30 10.45 -9.56
CA GLY A 382 12.36 11.55 -9.78
C GLY A 382 11.03 11.07 -10.35
N ALA A 383 11.04 10.11 -11.28
CA ALA A 383 9.81 9.47 -11.77
C ALA A 383 9.04 8.83 -10.60
N VAL A 384 9.72 8.01 -9.77
CA VAL A 384 9.09 7.40 -8.59
C VAL A 384 8.58 8.47 -7.61
N ALA A 385 9.33 9.55 -7.37
CA ALA A 385 8.87 10.65 -6.51
C ALA A 385 7.57 11.31 -7.03
N GLY A 386 7.46 11.48 -8.35
CA GLY A 386 6.24 12.00 -9.00
C GLY A 386 5.05 11.05 -8.84
N LEU A 387 5.27 9.76 -9.05
CA LEU A 387 4.28 8.72 -8.83
C LEU A 387 3.77 8.74 -7.38
N VAL A 388 4.69 8.80 -6.42
CA VAL A 388 4.39 8.87 -4.99
C VAL A 388 3.56 10.11 -4.62
N ALA A 389 3.99 11.30 -5.06
CA ALA A 389 3.34 12.54 -4.65
C ALA A 389 1.97 12.76 -5.32
N ILE A 390 1.74 12.22 -6.51
CA ILE A 390 0.42 12.31 -7.16
C ILE A 390 -0.57 11.29 -6.57
N THR A 391 -0.10 10.22 -5.94
CA THR A 391 -0.94 9.13 -5.44
C THR A 391 -2.11 9.58 -4.57
N PRO A 392 -1.94 10.41 -3.52
CA PRO A 392 -3.08 10.85 -2.71
C PRO A 392 -4.00 11.81 -3.48
N ALA A 393 -3.50 12.48 -4.51
CA ALA A 393 -4.20 13.54 -5.24
C ALA A 393 -4.86 13.06 -6.54
N SER A 394 -4.56 11.86 -7.01
CA SER A 394 -4.84 11.47 -8.40
C SER A 394 -6.33 11.48 -8.79
N GLY A 395 -7.23 11.21 -7.86
CA GLY A 395 -8.67 11.33 -8.07
C GLY A 395 -9.24 12.73 -7.78
N TRP A 396 -8.44 13.66 -7.27
CA TRP A 396 -8.90 14.94 -6.77
C TRP A 396 -8.44 16.15 -7.59
N VAL A 397 -7.44 15.99 -8.46
CA VAL A 397 -6.79 17.12 -9.14
C VAL A 397 -6.78 16.98 -10.66
N GLY A 398 -6.82 18.13 -11.34
CA GLY A 398 -6.70 18.17 -12.80
C GLY A 398 -5.24 18.19 -13.30
N PRO A 399 -5.04 18.12 -14.64
CA PRO A 399 -3.70 18.02 -15.27
C PRO A 399 -2.74 19.17 -14.92
N MET A 400 -3.22 20.41 -14.79
CA MET A 400 -2.36 21.54 -14.44
C MET A 400 -1.84 21.44 -13.00
N ALA A 401 -2.68 21.02 -12.06
CA ALA A 401 -2.27 20.77 -10.68
C ALA A 401 -1.26 19.63 -10.60
N SER A 402 -1.39 18.59 -11.43
CA SER A 402 -0.42 17.48 -11.49
C SER A 402 0.98 17.91 -11.92
N ILE A 403 1.10 18.91 -12.79
CA ILE A 403 2.39 19.53 -13.14
C ILE A 403 3.02 20.19 -11.89
N ILE A 404 2.23 20.93 -11.12
CA ILE A 404 2.69 21.59 -9.88
C ILE A 404 3.16 20.52 -8.86
N ILE A 405 2.37 19.46 -8.68
CA ILE A 405 2.72 18.33 -7.82
C ILE A 405 4.02 17.67 -8.28
N GLY A 406 4.20 17.46 -9.59
CA GLY A 406 5.42 16.90 -10.17
C GLY A 406 6.66 17.76 -9.90
N ILE A 407 6.56 19.10 -10.05
CA ILE A 407 7.65 20.03 -9.71
C ILE A 407 7.98 19.96 -8.21
N ALA A 408 6.95 19.99 -7.36
CA ALA A 408 7.13 19.90 -5.92
C ALA A 408 7.79 18.58 -5.50
N ALA A 409 7.31 17.44 -6.05
CA ALA A 409 7.88 16.12 -5.79
C ALA A 409 9.36 16.04 -6.18
N GLY A 410 9.70 16.43 -7.41
CA GLY A 410 11.08 16.42 -7.89
C GLY A 410 12.00 17.29 -7.05
N THR A 411 11.53 18.47 -6.60
CA THR A 411 12.32 19.41 -5.80
C THR A 411 12.45 18.97 -4.35
N VAL A 412 11.33 18.67 -3.67
CA VAL A 412 11.31 18.34 -2.23
C VAL A 412 12.02 17.01 -1.99
N CYS A 413 11.70 15.96 -2.77
CA CYS A 413 12.35 14.66 -2.58
C CYS A 413 13.85 14.73 -2.84
N TYR A 414 14.28 15.44 -3.90
CA TYR A 414 15.71 15.69 -4.14
C TYR A 414 16.40 16.38 -2.95
N ALA A 415 15.79 17.44 -2.43
CA ALA A 415 16.32 18.17 -1.28
C ALA A 415 16.36 17.29 -0.02
N CYS A 416 15.34 16.48 0.22
CA CYS A 416 15.27 15.57 1.37
C CYS A 416 16.31 14.45 1.29
N VAL A 417 16.56 13.89 0.11
CA VAL A 417 17.64 12.92 -0.11
C VAL A 417 19.01 13.57 0.14
N ALA A 418 19.24 14.78 -0.36
CA ALA A 418 20.47 15.53 -0.10
C ALA A 418 20.63 15.84 1.41
N PHE A 419 19.57 16.26 2.08
CA PHE A 419 19.55 16.50 3.53
C PHE A 419 19.87 15.23 4.33
N LYS A 420 19.21 14.11 4.02
CA LYS A 420 19.45 12.81 4.65
C LYS A 420 20.92 12.40 4.53
N ASN A 421 21.49 12.56 3.34
CA ASN A 421 22.90 12.26 3.09
C ASN A 421 23.84 13.17 3.89
N ALA A 422 23.54 14.47 3.98
CA ALA A 422 24.29 15.43 4.80
C ALA A 422 24.24 15.09 6.31
N ARG A 423 23.09 14.57 6.79
CA ARG A 423 22.93 14.09 8.18
C ARG A 423 23.54 12.71 8.40
N LYS A 424 24.00 12.05 7.35
CA LYS A 424 24.55 10.68 7.38
C LYS A 424 23.55 9.67 7.95
N TRP A 425 22.27 9.82 7.62
CA TRP A 425 21.24 8.82 7.89
C TRP A 425 21.35 7.74 6.81
N ASP A 426 21.60 6.51 7.21
CA ASP A 426 21.79 5.41 6.26
C ASP A 426 20.48 4.68 5.96
N ASP A 427 19.49 5.44 5.49
CA ASP A 427 18.35 4.92 4.73
C ASP A 427 18.88 4.58 3.33
N ALA A 428 19.13 3.29 3.10
CA ALA A 428 20.06 2.82 2.07
C ALA A 428 19.62 3.18 0.64
N LEU A 429 18.33 3.17 0.35
CA LEU A 429 17.76 3.41 -0.99
C LEU A 429 16.81 4.62 -1.02
N ASP A 430 17.04 5.57 -0.13
CA ASP A 430 16.34 6.87 -0.11
C ASP A 430 14.83 6.76 0.12
N VAL A 431 14.35 5.69 0.77
CA VAL A 431 12.93 5.40 0.95
C VAL A 431 12.21 6.51 1.69
N TRP A 432 12.80 7.03 2.77
CA TRP A 432 12.23 8.17 3.49
C TRP A 432 12.13 9.42 2.60
N GLY A 433 13.20 9.72 1.87
CA GLY A 433 13.25 10.92 1.02
C GLY A 433 12.28 10.89 -0.14
N VAL A 434 12.06 9.71 -0.75
CA VAL A 434 11.20 9.52 -1.92
C VAL A 434 9.77 9.19 -1.51
N HIS A 435 9.56 8.14 -0.68
CA HIS A 435 8.22 7.71 -0.29
C HIS A 435 7.69 8.51 0.91
N GLY A 436 8.45 8.65 2.00
CA GLY A 436 7.99 9.37 3.18
C GLY A 436 7.70 10.84 2.92
N MET A 437 8.68 11.55 2.37
CA MET A 437 8.56 12.98 2.09
C MET A 437 7.77 13.26 0.82
N GLY A 438 7.83 12.38 -0.17
CA GLY A 438 6.98 12.45 -1.36
C GLY A 438 5.50 12.27 -1.03
N GLY A 439 5.14 11.25 -0.23
CA GLY A 439 3.77 11.02 0.23
C GLY A 439 3.25 12.19 1.09
N LEU A 440 4.09 12.70 2.01
CA LEU A 440 3.73 13.87 2.83
C LEU A 440 3.51 15.12 1.96
N THR A 441 4.38 15.38 0.98
CA THR A 441 4.21 16.48 0.03
C THR A 441 2.93 16.32 -0.77
N GLY A 442 2.65 15.10 -1.24
CA GLY A 442 1.43 14.76 -1.97
C GLY A 442 0.17 15.00 -1.12
N ALA A 443 0.12 14.46 0.10
CA ALA A 443 -1.03 14.63 0.99
C ALA A 443 -1.33 16.09 1.30
N ILE A 444 -0.31 16.91 1.55
CA ILE A 444 -0.46 18.36 1.74
C ILE A 444 -1.00 19.04 0.48
N LEU A 445 -0.44 18.69 -0.69
CA LEU A 445 -0.87 19.28 -1.96
C LEU A 445 -2.24 18.78 -2.42
N THR A 446 -2.67 17.59 -2.01
CA THR A 446 -4.04 17.11 -2.23
C THR A 446 -5.04 18.04 -1.58
N GLY A 447 -4.96 18.26 -0.27
CA GLY A 447 -5.84 19.19 0.43
C GLY A 447 -5.73 20.64 -0.07
N THR A 448 -4.57 21.03 -0.66
CA THR A 448 -4.41 22.37 -1.25
C THR A 448 -5.10 22.46 -2.61
N LEU A 449 -4.89 21.49 -3.52
CA LEU A 449 -5.16 21.58 -4.95
C LEU A 449 -6.38 20.77 -5.41
N ALA A 450 -7.07 20.07 -4.50
CA ALA A 450 -8.30 19.35 -4.83
C ALA A 450 -9.30 20.29 -5.53
N SER A 451 -9.96 19.77 -6.57
CA SER A 451 -10.80 20.56 -7.46
C SER A 451 -12.24 20.06 -7.45
N PRO A 452 -13.22 20.92 -7.16
CA PRO A 452 -14.64 20.57 -7.21
C PRO A 452 -15.10 20.14 -8.63
N HIS A 453 -14.35 20.53 -9.66
CA HIS A 453 -14.68 20.15 -11.05
C HIS A 453 -14.34 18.70 -11.39
N ILE A 454 -13.55 18.01 -10.58
CA ILE A 454 -13.25 16.59 -10.81
C ILE A 454 -14.38 15.72 -10.26
N TRP A 455 -14.92 16.08 -9.10
CA TRP A 455 -15.98 15.33 -8.42
C TRP A 455 -17.37 15.97 -8.53
N ASP A 456 -17.51 17.09 -9.24
CA ASP A 456 -18.78 17.84 -9.40
C ASP A 456 -19.49 18.12 -8.05
N THR A 457 -18.69 18.41 -7.01
CA THR A 457 -19.22 18.64 -5.66
C THR A 457 -19.93 19.99 -5.50
N GLY A 458 -19.81 20.88 -6.49
CA GLY A 458 -20.36 22.23 -6.43
C GLY A 458 -19.66 23.16 -5.43
N ASP A 459 -19.02 22.62 -4.40
CA ASP A 459 -18.36 23.35 -3.32
C ASP A 459 -16.85 23.15 -3.35
N GLY A 460 -16.11 24.15 -2.85
CA GLY A 460 -14.67 24.15 -2.95
C GLY A 460 -13.98 23.22 -1.97
N ILE A 461 -13.57 22.04 -2.39
CA ILE A 461 -12.87 21.04 -1.56
C ILE A 461 -11.37 21.25 -1.42
N GLY A 462 -10.77 22.22 -2.08
CA GLY A 462 -9.34 22.51 -1.99
C GLY A 462 -9.08 23.90 -1.39
N ALA A 463 -8.04 24.06 -0.57
CA ALA A 463 -7.69 25.34 0.06
C ALA A 463 -7.45 26.48 -0.94
N TRP A 464 -7.08 26.17 -2.20
CA TRP A 464 -6.91 27.15 -3.26
C TRP A 464 -8.21 27.88 -3.64
N THR A 465 -9.37 27.32 -3.32
CA THR A 465 -10.69 27.95 -3.55
C THR A 465 -10.95 29.10 -2.60
N GLY A 466 -10.26 29.12 -1.45
CA GLY A 466 -10.43 30.14 -0.38
C GLY A 466 -11.73 29.99 0.41
N THR A 467 -12.45 28.87 0.26
CA THR A 467 -13.66 28.57 1.05
C THR A 467 -13.30 28.05 2.44
N ALA A 468 -14.24 28.08 3.37
CA ALA A 468 -14.05 27.53 4.72
C ALA A 468 -13.85 26.02 4.66
N GLU A 469 -14.65 25.33 3.86
CA GLU A 469 -14.60 23.89 3.58
C GLU A 469 -13.24 23.47 3.04
N GLY A 470 -12.72 24.20 2.04
CA GLY A 470 -11.40 23.92 1.47
C GLY A 470 -10.24 24.12 2.45
N MET A 471 -10.36 25.09 3.36
CA MET A 471 -9.35 25.31 4.41
C MET A 471 -9.41 24.24 5.49
N GLU A 472 -10.59 23.78 5.86
CA GLU A 472 -10.78 22.65 6.78
C GLU A 472 -10.25 21.35 6.19
N GLN A 473 -10.62 21.05 4.95
CA GLN A 473 -10.11 19.89 4.22
C GLN A 473 -8.57 19.84 4.19
N GLN A 474 -7.93 20.98 3.99
CA GLN A 474 -6.47 21.11 4.08
C GLN A 474 -5.96 20.79 5.49
N ALA A 475 -6.60 21.30 6.52
CA ALA A 475 -6.19 21.08 7.91
C ALA A 475 -6.32 19.60 8.29
N ILE A 476 -7.40 18.93 7.91
CA ILE A 476 -7.65 17.50 8.16
C ILE A 476 -6.64 16.64 7.40
N SER A 477 -6.33 16.96 6.14
CA SER A 477 -5.29 16.27 5.37
C SER A 477 -3.91 16.36 6.04
N ILE A 478 -3.55 17.51 6.59
CA ILE A 478 -2.29 17.68 7.35
C ILE A 478 -2.32 16.87 8.65
N ILE A 479 -3.43 16.90 9.39
CA ILE A 479 -3.57 16.15 10.66
C ILE A 479 -3.48 14.65 10.39
N GLY A 480 -4.21 14.12 9.42
CA GLY A 480 -4.20 12.71 9.06
C GLY A 480 -2.79 12.23 8.65
N ALA A 481 -2.09 13.03 7.83
CA ALA A 481 -0.71 12.76 7.46
C ALA A 481 0.23 12.76 8.69
N ALA A 482 0.10 13.73 9.60
CA ALA A 482 0.92 13.82 10.80
C ALA A 482 0.69 12.66 11.78
N ILE A 483 -0.55 12.22 11.95
CA ILE A 483 -0.91 11.04 12.76
C ILE A 483 -0.23 9.80 12.16
N SER A 484 -0.34 9.60 10.85
CA SER A 484 0.26 8.45 10.17
C SER A 484 1.79 8.44 10.24
N VAL A 485 2.44 9.61 10.12
CA VAL A 485 3.88 9.77 10.36
C VAL A 485 4.26 9.30 11.76
N GLY A 486 3.58 9.84 12.77
CA GLY A 486 3.88 9.55 14.18
C GLY A 486 3.68 8.08 14.52
N TYR A 487 2.56 7.51 14.06
CA TYR A 487 2.21 6.13 14.32
C TYR A 487 3.15 5.15 13.61
N ALA A 488 3.32 5.28 12.30
CA ALA A 488 4.17 4.37 11.53
C ALA A 488 5.62 4.39 12.04
N PHE A 489 6.18 5.58 12.29
CA PHE A 489 7.53 5.71 12.82
C PHE A 489 7.65 5.13 14.25
N GLY A 490 6.72 5.50 15.14
CA GLY A 490 6.75 5.08 16.55
C GLY A 490 6.55 3.58 16.74
N VAL A 491 5.51 3.01 16.12
CA VAL A 491 5.20 1.57 16.22
C VAL A 491 6.31 0.74 15.59
N THR A 492 6.86 1.16 14.45
CA THR A 492 8.01 0.47 13.83
C THR A 492 9.22 0.43 14.75
N ILE A 493 9.54 1.52 15.46
CA ILE A 493 10.62 1.53 16.47
C ILE A 493 10.34 0.50 17.57
N VAL A 494 9.10 0.44 18.08
CA VAL A 494 8.72 -0.49 19.14
C VAL A 494 8.89 -1.93 18.65
N ILE A 495 8.33 -2.28 17.49
CA ILE A 495 8.43 -3.62 16.90
C ILE A 495 9.89 -4.04 16.77
N LEU A 496 10.71 -3.20 16.12
CA LEU A 496 12.12 -3.54 15.86
C LEU A 496 12.96 -3.62 17.13
N LYS A 497 12.71 -2.77 18.13
CA LYS A 497 13.42 -2.85 19.42
C LYS A 497 13.04 -4.09 20.22
N VAL A 498 11.75 -4.45 20.25
CA VAL A 498 11.30 -5.68 20.90
C VAL A 498 11.91 -6.89 20.20
N MET A 499 11.85 -6.93 18.87
CA MET A 499 12.47 -8.00 18.09
C MET A 499 13.98 -8.09 18.34
N ASP A 500 14.70 -6.98 18.33
CA ASP A 500 16.15 -6.97 18.57
C ASP A 500 16.52 -7.49 19.96
N ALA A 501 15.70 -7.17 20.98
CA ALA A 501 15.92 -7.61 22.34
C ALA A 501 15.67 -9.13 22.54
N VAL A 502 14.70 -9.71 21.82
CA VAL A 502 14.36 -11.14 21.98
C VAL A 502 15.01 -12.03 20.91
N TRP A 503 15.52 -11.46 19.82
CA TRP A 503 16.11 -12.21 18.72
C TRP A 503 17.50 -12.72 19.08
N PRO A 504 17.81 -14.00 18.91
CA PRO A 504 19.13 -14.52 19.20
C PRO A 504 20.23 -13.83 18.40
N GLY A 505 21.08 -13.07 19.10
CA GLY A 505 22.14 -12.25 18.51
C GLY A 505 21.64 -11.02 17.75
N GLY A 506 20.45 -10.48 18.13
CA GLY A 506 19.82 -9.32 17.53
C GLY A 506 19.28 -9.55 16.11
N ILE A 507 18.57 -8.58 15.56
CA ILE A 507 17.96 -8.66 14.20
C ILE A 507 18.95 -8.31 13.09
N ARG A 508 20.09 -7.69 13.41
CA ARG A 508 21.13 -7.33 12.44
C ARG A 508 22.06 -8.51 12.18
N VAL A 509 22.52 -8.64 10.92
CA VAL A 509 23.57 -9.58 10.54
C VAL A 509 24.91 -9.22 11.19
N THR A 510 25.82 -10.21 11.31
CA THR A 510 27.16 -9.96 11.83
C THR A 510 27.99 -9.12 10.85
N PRO A 511 29.01 -8.36 11.32
CA PRO A 511 29.91 -7.63 10.42
C PRO A 511 30.56 -8.52 9.36
N LYS A 512 30.85 -9.78 9.68
CA LYS A 512 31.42 -10.75 8.75
C LYS A 512 30.45 -11.13 7.63
N GLU A 513 29.17 -11.35 7.95
CA GLU A 513 28.12 -11.63 6.96
C GLU A 513 27.92 -10.41 6.03
N GLU A 514 27.91 -9.20 6.60
CA GLU A 514 27.78 -7.95 5.83
C GLU A 514 29.00 -7.72 4.92
N GLU A 515 30.20 -8.12 5.34
CA GLU A 515 31.42 -8.04 4.54
C GLU A 515 31.40 -9.03 3.37
N ILE A 516 31.03 -10.29 3.63
CA ILE A 516 30.88 -11.35 2.61
C ILE A 516 29.80 -10.97 1.59
N GLY A 517 28.69 -10.41 2.04
CA GLY A 517 27.46 -10.15 1.28
C GLY A 517 26.36 -11.16 1.61
N LEU A 518 25.13 -10.67 1.64
CA LEU A 518 24.00 -11.43 2.14
C LEU A 518 23.53 -12.52 1.18
N ASP A 519 23.84 -12.40 -0.12
CA ASP A 519 23.56 -13.45 -1.10
C ASP A 519 24.22 -14.76 -0.70
N LEU A 520 25.52 -14.73 -0.38
CA LEU A 520 26.25 -15.90 0.08
C LEU A 520 25.97 -16.22 1.55
N ALA A 521 25.96 -15.21 2.41
CA ALA A 521 25.88 -15.43 3.85
C ALA A 521 24.50 -15.92 4.31
N GLN A 522 23.41 -15.48 3.68
CA GLN A 522 22.03 -15.83 4.07
C GLN A 522 21.39 -16.88 3.16
N HIS A 523 21.75 -16.91 1.86
CA HIS A 523 21.11 -17.78 0.85
C HIS A 523 22.03 -18.83 0.28
N GLY A 524 23.36 -18.65 0.36
CA GLY A 524 24.32 -19.53 -0.29
C GLY A 524 24.33 -19.43 -1.82
N GLU A 525 23.78 -18.33 -2.35
CA GLU A 525 23.60 -18.11 -3.78
C GLU A 525 24.46 -16.93 -4.26
N ARG A 526 24.68 -16.81 -5.55
CA ARG A 526 25.36 -15.70 -6.21
C ARG A 526 24.52 -15.20 -7.38
N ALA A 527 24.33 -13.89 -7.48
CA ALA A 527 23.63 -13.30 -8.62
C ALA A 527 24.42 -13.42 -9.92
N TYR A 528 25.74 -13.28 -9.83
CA TYR A 528 26.64 -13.31 -10.98
C TYR A 528 27.73 -14.35 -10.75
N VAL A 529 27.93 -15.20 -11.75
CA VAL A 529 29.02 -16.17 -11.81
C VAL A 529 30.01 -15.62 -12.84
N ASN A 530 31.16 -15.16 -12.38
CA ASN A 530 32.27 -14.87 -13.29
C ASN A 530 32.88 -16.21 -13.69
N GLU A 531 32.80 -16.56 -14.97
CA GLU A 531 33.51 -17.69 -15.55
C GLU A 531 35.02 -17.42 -15.59
#